data_d5b1b10f6aacf20f99284fb350ced8ae
#
_entry.id   d5b1b10f6aacf20f99284fb350ced8ae
#
_cell.length_a   1.000
_cell.length_b   1.000
_cell.length_c   1.000
_cell.angle_alpha   90.00
_cell.angle_beta   90.00
_cell.angle_gamma   90.00
#
_symmetry.space_group_name_H-M   'P 1'
#
loop_
_entity.id
_entity.type
_entity.pdbx_description
1 polymer ?
#
loop_
_entity_poly.entity_id
_entity_poly.type
_entity_poly.pdbx_seq_one_letter_code
_entity_poly.pdbx_strand_id
1 'polypeptide(L)'
;MKKSFFVLTVFILSAVFFFGCSDNSDEKNDTGKEITEITANIDEEVKKVFNITNSFRTGNEAFYFNKDNSSTTNLVGQLGTLALDEDLCKAAQIRANEIVSKFSHTRPNGTSCFTVLNELSISYSAVGENIAAGRSTGEATFTQWKEDNEDYSGQGHRRNMLGKNFTRIGIAYAYDANSTYKYYWAMILAK
;
A
#
# COMPACT_ATOMS: atom_id res chain seq x y z
N MET A 1 11.00 -60.45 21.79
CA MET A 1 11.14 -59.02 22.02
C MET A 1 9.89 -58.32 21.47
N LYS A 2 8.94 -57.95 22.36
CA LYS A 2 7.65 -57.30 21.99
C LYS A 2 7.87 -55.81 22.03
N LYS A 3 7.67 -55.10 20.90
CA LYS A 3 7.64 -53.63 20.81
C LYS A 3 6.22 -53.14 21.11
N SER A 4 6.08 -52.44 22.22
CA SER A 4 4.83 -51.78 22.62
C SER A 4 4.69 -50.45 21.88
N PHE A 5 3.59 -50.26 21.13
CA PHE A 5 3.21 -48.99 20.51
C PHE A 5 2.34 -48.21 21.51
N PHE A 6 2.83 -47.04 21.92
CA PHE A 6 2.07 -46.11 22.74
C PHE A 6 1.28 -45.16 21.79
N VAL A 7 -0.04 -45.30 21.80
CA VAL A 7 -0.93 -44.39 21.07
C VAL A 7 -1.26 -43.22 22.00
N LEU A 8 -0.80 -42.04 21.63
CA LEU A 8 -1.12 -40.79 22.34
C LEU A 8 -2.42 -40.20 21.76
N THR A 9 -3.52 -40.31 22.51
CA THR A 9 -4.80 -39.74 22.15
C THR A 9 -4.82 -38.26 22.57
N VAL A 10 -4.85 -37.33 21.59
CA VAL A 10 -5.02 -35.91 21.84
C VAL A 10 -6.51 -35.59 21.90
N PHE A 11 -6.98 -35.20 23.09
CA PHE A 11 -8.34 -34.62 23.27
C PHE A 11 -8.34 -33.18 22.84
N ILE A 12 -9.09 -32.84 21.76
CA ILE A 12 -9.38 -31.47 21.35
C ILE A 12 -10.62 -31.04 22.13
N LEU A 13 -10.44 -30.12 23.07
CA LEU A 13 -11.51 -29.48 23.81
C LEU A 13 -12.03 -28.28 23.01
N SER A 14 -13.19 -28.43 22.37
CA SER A 14 -13.87 -27.33 21.67
C SER A 14 -14.60 -26.45 22.68
N ALA A 15 -14.07 -25.26 22.95
CA ALA A 15 -14.78 -24.26 23.71
C ALA A 15 -15.73 -23.48 22.78
N VAL A 16 -17.03 -23.66 22.95
CA VAL A 16 -18.08 -22.87 22.27
C VAL A 16 -18.34 -21.64 23.13
N PHE A 17 -17.95 -20.46 22.64
CA PHE A 17 -18.34 -19.20 23.24
C PHE A 17 -19.66 -18.72 22.64
N PHE A 18 -20.70 -18.65 23.44
CA PHE A 18 -21.94 -17.94 23.14
C PHE A 18 -21.70 -16.44 23.35
N PHE A 19 -21.80 -15.64 22.31
CA PHE A 19 -21.91 -14.19 22.42
C PHE A 19 -23.38 -13.83 22.51
N GLY A 20 -23.78 -13.32 23.68
CA GLY A 20 -25.05 -12.68 23.86
C GLY A 20 -25.04 -11.27 23.29
N CYS A 21 -25.98 -10.93 22.43
CA CYS A 21 -26.30 -9.57 22.05
C CYS A 21 -26.76 -8.76 23.25
N SER A 22 -26.13 -7.62 23.49
CA SER A 22 -26.69 -6.53 24.28
C SER A 22 -26.62 -5.26 23.43
N ASP A 23 -27.78 -4.80 22.99
CA ASP A 23 -27.96 -3.49 22.38
C ASP A 23 -27.62 -2.41 23.40
N ASN A 24 -26.64 -1.56 23.06
CA ASN A 24 -26.61 -0.19 23.56
C ASN A 24 -25.98 0.71 22.48
N SER A 25 -26.84 1.56 21.95
CA SER A 25 -26.54 2.65 21.06
C SER A 25 -25.66 3.69 21.75
N ASP A 26 -24.36 3.75 21.39
CA ASP A 26 -23.53 4.94 21.52
C ASP A 26 -22.65 5.02 20.27
N GLU A 27 -23.09 5.85 19.32
CA GLU A 27 -22.25 6.31 18.20
C GLU A 27 -21.06 7.10 18.75
N LYS A 28 -19.93 6.46 18.92
CA LYS A 28 -18.62 7.08 19.13
C LYS A 28 -17.65 6.58 18.06
N ASN A 29 -17.48 7.42 17.05
CA ASN A 29 -16.27 7.68 16.27
C ASN A 29 -15.19 6.57 16.37
N ASP A 30 -15.40 5.45 15.65
CA ASP A 30 -14.56 4.24 15.71
C ASP A 30 -13.39 4.27 14.70
N THR A 31 -13.19 5.36 13.97
CA THR A 31 -12.14 5.47 12.94
C THR A 31 -10.72 5.38 13.50
N GLY A 32 -10.52 5.79 14.75
CA GLY A 32 -9.19 5.78 15.39
C GLY A 32 -8.72 4.38 15.79
N LYS A 33 -9.65 3.50 16.20
CA LYS A 33 -9.31 2.14 16.65
C LYS A 33 -9.03 1.20 15.49
N GLU A 34 -9.82 1.29 14.42
CA GLU A 34 -9.66 0.49 13.21
C GLU A 34 -8.33 0.79 12.52
N ILE A 35 -7.95 2.08 12.40
CA ILE A 35 -6.64 2.48 11.86
C ILE A 35 -5.49 1.91 12.70
N THR A 36 -5.63 1.87 14.03
CA THR A 36 -4.58 1.34 14.91
C THR A 36 -4.43 -0.18 14.78
N GLU A 37 -5.51 -0.92 14.61
CA GLU A 37 -5.48 -2.38 14.42
C GLU A 37 -4.92 -2.77 13.04
N ILE A 38 -5.30 -2.04 11.97
CA ILE A 38 -4.75 -2.25 10.62
C ILE A 38 -3.24 -2.01 10.61
N THR A 39 -2.77 -0.94 11.24
CA THR A 39 -1.33 -0.62 11.27
C THR A 39 -0.51 -1.57 12.13
N ALA A 40 -1.10 -2.26 13.11
CA ALA A 40 -0.38 -3.20 13.97
C ALA A 40 0.13 -4.44 13.24
N ASN A 41 -0.53 -4.85 12.14
CA ASN A 41 -0.18 -6.04 11.35
C ASN A 41 0.55 -5.74 10.04
N ILE A 42 0.82 -4.47 9.72
CA ILE A 42 1.50 -4.07 8.51
C ILE A 42 3.01 -4.08 8.72
N ASP A 43 3.74 -4.57 7.71
CA ASP A 43 5.20 -4.56 7.67
C ASP A 43 5.78 -3.16 7.96
N GLU A 44 6.85 -3.12 8.76
CA GLU A 44 7.47 -1.86 9.20
C GLU A 44 7.99 -1.00 8.04
N GLU A 45 8.47 -1.61 6.96
CA GLU A 45 8.93 -0.86 5.79
C GLU A 45 7.77 -0.24 5.02
N VAL A 46 6.62 -0.94 4.96
CA VAL A 46 5.37 -0.38 4.39
C VAL A 46 4.87 0.80 5.23
N LYS A 47 4.90 0.68 6.57
CA LYS A 47 4.56 1.79 7.48
C LYS A 47 5.45 3.01 7.25
N LYS A 48 6.75 2.82 7.03
CA LYS A 48 7.67 3.91 6.72
C LYS A 48 7.26 4.64 5.44
N VAL A 49 7.01 3.91 4.34
CA VAL A 49 6.55 4.54 3.08
C VAL A 49 5.27 5.32 3.29
N PHE A 50 4.30 4.74 3.99
CA PHE A 50 3.02 5.40 4.29
C PHE A 50 3.22 6.71 5.06
N ASN A 51 3.98 6.67 6.16
CA ASN A 51 4.20 7.83 7.01
C ASN A 51 4.97 8.94 6.29
N ILE A 52 6.03 8.58 5.55
CA ILE A 52 6.84 9.55 4.80
C ILE A 52 6.02 10.16 3.64
N THR A 53 5.19 9.36 2.96
CA THR A 53 4.29 9.86 1.91
C THR A 53 3.31 10.89 2.47
N ASN A 54 2.72 10.65 3.62
CA ASN A 54 1.82 11.59 4.26
C ASN A 54 2.55 12.86 4.75
N SER A 55 3.75 12.71 5.31
CA SER A 55 4.60 13.85 5.68
C SER A 55 4.99 14.70 4.48
N PHE A 56 5.30 14.06 3.34
CA PHE A 56 5.60 14.74 2.08
C PHE A 56 4.39 15.52 1.54
N ARG A 57 3.20 14.92 1.57
CA ARG A 57 1.96 15.57 1.11
C ARG A 57 1.61 16.81 1.92
N THR A 58 1.86 16.79 3.22
CA THR A 58 1.50 17.89 4.14
C THR A 58 2.67 18.84 4.44
N GLY A 59 3.87 18.51 3.96
CA GLY A 59 5.10 19.26 4.20
C GLY A 59 5.40 20.35 3.18
N ASN A 60 6.54 21.00 3.37
CA ASN A 60 6.97 22.14 2.55
C ASN A 60 7.49 21.74 1.17
N GLU A 61 7.66 20.44 0.89
CA GLU A 61 8.12 19.91 -0.40
C GLU A 61 6.96 19.41 -1.29
N ALA A 62 5.71 19.70 -0.89
CA ALA A 62 4.51 19.37 -1.66
C ALA A 62 4.38 20.24 -2.92
N PHE A 63 5.27 20.03 -3.88
CA PHE A 63 5.25 20.69 -5.19
C PHE A 63 5.82 19.75 -6.26
N TYR A 64 5.56 20.04 -7.54
CA TYR A 64 6.18 19.41 -8.69
C TYR A 64 6.38 20.41 -9.83
N PHE A 65 7.30 20.12 -10.75
CA PHE A 65 7.52 20.96 -11.93
C PHE A 65 6.32 20.97 -12.87
N ASN A 66 6.07 22.11 -13.49
CA ASN A 66 5.18 22.22 -14.64
C ASN A 66 5.91 21.80 -15.92
N LYS A 67 5.16 21.63 -17.02
CA LYS A 67 5.71 21.18 -18.31
C LYS A 67 6.81 22.05 -18.88
N ASP A 68 6.91 23.28 -18.44
CA ASP A 68 7.96 24.24 -18.84
C ASP A 68 9.29 24.03 -18.10
N ASN A 69 9.32 23.16 -17.09
CA ASN A 69 10.45 22.88 -16.20
C ASN A 69 11.08 24.12 -15.53
N SER A 70 10.42 25.27 -15.60
CA SER A 70 10.87 26.54 -15.02
C SER A 70 9.96 27.06 -13.92
N SER A 71 8.73 26.56 -13.86
CA SER A 71 7.75 26.86 -12.83
C SER A 71 7.28 25.60 -12.12
N THR A 72 6.64 25.76 -10.96
CA THR A 72 6.14 24.64 -10.15
C THR A 72 4.66 24.82 -9.82
N THR A 73 3.96 23.70 -9.72
CA THR A 73 2.65 23.64 -9.04
C THR A 73 2.91 23.43 -7.55
N ASN A 74 2.67 24.46 -6.75
CA ASN A 74 2.84 24.44 -5.30
C ASN A 74 1.54 23.94 -4.64
N LEU A 75 1.64 22.92 -3.80
CA LEU A 75 0.53 22.28 -3.08
C LEU A 75 0.68 22.37 -1.54
N VAL A 76 1.68 23.09 -1.05
CA VAL A 76 1.92 23.29 0.38
C VAL A 76 0.66 23.82 1.07
N GLY A 77 0.22 23.14 2.13
CA GLY A 77 -1.01 23.48 2.86
C GLY A 77 -2.33 23.20 2.12
N GLN A 78 -2.29 22.56 0.94
CA GLN A 78 -3.48 22.28 0.12
C GLN A 78 -3.88 20.79 0.11
N LEU A 79 -3.02 19.90 0.63
CA LEU A 79 -3.25 18.45 0.63
C LEU A 79 -3.49 17.96 2.06
N GLY A 80 -4.45 17.03 2.21
CA GLY A 80 -4.60 16.24 3.41
C GLY A 80 -3.76 14.95 3.36
N THR A 81 -3.71 14.25 4.49
CA THR A 81 -3.16 12.89 4.56
C THR A 81 -4.06 11.90 3.83
N LEU A 82 -3.48 10.82 3.35
CA LEU A 82 -4.17 9.65 2.82
C LEU A 82 -4.48 8.69 3.97
N ALA A 83 -5.63 8.04 3.93
CA ALA A 83 -5.96 6.93 4.81
C ALA A 83 -5.34 5.65 4.25
N LEU A 84 -4.72 4.84 5.12
CA LEU A 84 -4.27 3.51 4.75
C LEU A 84 -5.51 2.62 4.57
N ASP A 85 -5.58 1.92 3.43
CA ASP A 85 -6.75 1.10 3.06
C ASP A 85 -6.28 -0.34 2.86
N GLU A 86 -6.85 -1.27 3.63
CA GLU A 86 -6.47 -2.67 3.63
C GLU A 86 -6.72 -3.35 2.28
N ASP A 87 -7.83 -3.04 1.63
CA ASP A 87 -8.14 -3.65 0.33
C ASP A 87 -7.22 -3.10 -0.77
N LEU A 88 -6.85 -1.83 -0.70
CA LEU A 88 -5.79 -1.28 -1.56
C LEU A 88 -4.42 -1.90 -1.25
N CYS A 89 -4.11 -2.25 0.00
CA CYS A 89 -2.88 -2.99 0.33
C CYS A 89 -2.90 -4.41 -0.27
N LYS A 90 -4.04 -5.10 -0.27
CA LYS A 90 -4.21 -6.40 -0.96
C LYS A 90 -3.99 -6.25 -2.48
N ALA A 91 -4.58 -5.21 -3.09
CA ALA A 91 -4.37 -4.91 -4.50
C ALA A 91 -2.90 -4.60 -4.80
N ALA A 92 -2.24 -3.79 -3.97
CA ALA A 92 -0.81 -3.49 -4.07
C ALA A 92 0.05 -4.75 -3.93
N GLN A 93 -0.33 -5.70 -3.05
CA GLN A 93 0.40 -6.97 -2.90
C GLN A 93 0.31 -7.84 -4.15
N ILE A 94 -0.87 -7.93 -4.78
CA ILE A 94 -1.03 -8.62 -6.05
C ILE A 94 -0.12 -7.98 -7.10
N ARG A 95 -0.14 -6.66 -7.21
CA ARG A 95 0.70 -5.91 -8.15
C ARG A 95 2.20 -6.09 -7.86
N ALA A 96 2.62 -6.03 -6.61
CA ALA A 96 4.01 -6.28 -6.21
C ALA A 96 4.49 -7.67 -6.66
N ASN A 97 3.66 -8.70 -6.51
CA ASN A 97 3.96 -10.05 -6.98
C ASN A 97 4.05 -10.14 -8.52
N GLU A 98 3.13 -9.48 -9.23
CA GLU A 98 3.10 -9.48 -10.71
C GLU A 98 4.32 -8.80 -11.33
N ILE A 99 4.75 -7.67 -10.76
CA ILE A 99 5.90 -6.93 -11.30
C ILE A 99 7.25 -7.61 -11.06
N VAL A 100 7.33 -8.66 -10.24
CA VAL A 100 8.49 -9.56 -10.18
C VAL A 100 8.75 -10.19 -11.55
N SER A 101 7.70 -10.68 -12.21
CA SER A 101 7.80 -11.34 -13.52
C SER A 101 7.77 -10.35 -14.69
N LYS A 102 7.04 -9.24 -14.54
CA LYS A 102 6.90 -8.21 -15.59
C LYS A 102 6.82 -6.82 -14.96
N PHE A 103 7.95 -6.13 -14.87
CA PHE A 103 8.03 -4.77 -14.34
C PHE A 103 7.36 -3.77 -15.29
N SER A 104 6.05 -3.60 -15.13
CA SER A 104 5.19 -2.78 -16.00
C SER A 104 3.89 -2.40 -15.33
N HIS A 105 3.30 -1.26 -15.73
CA HIS A 105 1.91 -0.91 -15.41
C HIS A 105 0.87 -1.75 -16.20
N THR A 106 1.32 -2.55 -17.16
CA THR A 106 0.51 -3.57 -17.80
C THR A 106 0.74 -4.91 -17.10
N ARG A 107 -0.32 -5.52 -16.60
CA ARG A 107 -0.28 -6.81 -15.88
C ARG A 107 0.25 -7.95 -16.77
N PRO A 108 0.73 -9.07 -16.22
CA PRO A 108 1.18 -10.21 -17.01
C PRO A 108 0.14 -10.73 -18.01
N ASN A 109 -1.16 -10.67 -17.66
CA ASN A 109 -2.28 -11.06 -18.52
C ASN A 109 -2.62 -10.05 -19.63
N GLY A 110 -1.87 -8.95 -19.75
CA GLY A 110 -2.05 -7.92 -20.77
C GLY A 110 -3.06 -6.83 -20.42
N THR A 111 -3.73 -6.89 -19.26
CA THR A 111 -4.69 -5.88 -18.84
C THR A 111 -4.01 -4.70 -18.12
N SER A 112 -4.75 -3.61 -17.88
CA SER A 112 -4.29 -2.47 -17.08
C SER A 112 -4.03 -2.90 -15.62
N CYS A 113 -3.04 -2.27 -14.96
CA CYS A 113 -2.79 -2.46 -13.52
C CYS A 113 -4.04 -2.25 -12.66
N PHE A 114 -4.95 -1.38 -13.07
CA PHE A 114 -6.15 -1.05 -12.30
C PHE A 114 -7.23 -2.14 -12.36
N THR A 115 -7.12 -3.14 -13.23
CA THR A 115 -8.07 -4.27 -13.24
C THR A 115 -8.03 -5.10 -11.96
N VAL A 116 -6.93 -5.05 -11.21
CA VAL A 116 -6.83 -5.67 -9.89
C VAL A 116 -7.87 -5.14 -8.89
N LEU A 117 -8.21 -3.85 -8.97
CA LEU A 117 -9.24 -3.27 -8.12
C LEU A 117 -10.62 -3.84 -8.45
N ASN A 118 -10.91 -4.01 -9.74
CA ASN A 118 -12.18 -4.60 -10.19
C ASN A 118 -12.30 -6.06 -9.75
N GLU A 119 -11.21 -6.83 -9.81
CA GLU A 119 -11.16 -8.23 -9.34
C GLU A 119 -11.44 -8.35 -7.84
N LEU A 120 -11.01 -7.35 -7.05
CA LEU A 120 -11.24 -7.26 -5.61
C LEU A 120 -12.54 -6.50 -5.24
N SER A 121 -13.33 -6.08 -6.24
CA SER A 121 -14.56 -5.29 -6.04
C SER A 121 -14.33 -3.95 -5.32
N ILE A 122 -13.14 -3.35 -5.48
CA ILE A 122 -12.79 -2.07 -4.90
C ILE A 122 -13.32 -0.94 -5.78
N SER A 123 -14.22 -0.13 -5.25
CA SER A 123 -14.75 1.04 -5.95
C SER A 123 -13.78 2.22 -5.88
N TYR A 124 -13.67 2.98 -6.96
CA TYR A 124 -12.87 4.21 -7.03
C TYR A 124 -13.44 5.19 -8.05
N SER A 125 -13.19 6.47 -7.84
CA SER A 125 -13.49 7.55 -8.80
C SER A 125 -12.21 8.17 -9.40
N ALA A 126 -11.08 7.95 -8.75
CA ALA A 126 -9.74 8.28 -9.22
C ALA A 126 -8.77 7.20 -8.74
N VAL A 127 -7.77 6.87 -9.56
CA VAL A 127 -6.77 5.85 -9.19
C VAL A 127 -5.42 6.18 -9.82
N GLY A 128 -4.33 5.83 -9.12
CA GLY A 128 -2.95 5.94 -9.58
C GLY A 128 -2.11 4.76 -9.07
N GLU A 129 -1.05 4.43 -9.79
CA GLU A 129 -0.10 3.40 -9.40
C GLU A 129 1.32 3.95 -9.47
N ASN A 130 2.13 3.70 -8.43
CA ASN A 130 3.59 3.83 -8.45
C ASN A 130 4.19 2.44 -8.27
N ILE A 131 5.17 2.09 -9.09
CA ILE A 131 5.95 0.86 -8.97
C ILE A 131 7.43 1.19 -8.84
N ALA A 132 8.17 0.40 -8.05
CA ALA A 132 9.61 0.51 -7.93
C ALA A 132 10.26 -0.87 -7.80
N ALA A 133 11.54 -0.97 -8.14
CA ALA A 133 12.33 -2.18 -7.98
C ALA A 133 13.75 -1.87 -7.49
N GLY A 134 14.36 -2.84 -6.78
CA GLY A 134 15.75 -2.78 -6.34
C GLY A 134 15.99 -2.06 -5.01
N ARG A 135 14.96 -1.60 -4.33
CA ARG A 135 15.08 -0.95 -3.01
C ARG A 135 14.62 -1.88 -1.90
N SER A 136 15.51 -2.15 -0.94
CA SER A 136 15.23 -3.06 0.17
C SER A 136 14.52 -2.40 1.36
N THR A 137 14.39 -1.07 1.36
CA THR A 137 13.77 -0.30 2.44
C THR A 137 12.70 0.64 1.91
N GLY A 138 11.69 0.90 2.74
CA GLY A 138 10.61 1.83 2.41
C GLY A 138 11.12 3.26 2.19
N GLU A 139 12.08 3.72 2.98
CA GLU A 139 12.68 5.05 2.82
C GLU A 139 13.40 5.20 1.46
N ALA A 140 14.19 4.20 1.06
CA ALA A 140 14.86 4.22 -0.24
C ALA A 140 13.86 4.14 -1.40
N THR A 141 12.75 3.41 -1.23
CA THR A 141 11.68 3.32 -2.21
C THR A 141 10.93 4.66 -2.33
N PHE A 142 10.57 5.29 -1.21
CA PHE A 142 9.99 6.63 -1.23
C PHE A 142 10.92 7.65 -1.91
N THR A 143 12.22 7.63 -1.59
CA THR A 143 13.21 8.53 -2.22
C THR A 143 13.24 8.34 -3.75
N GLN A 144 13.13 7.10 -4.23
CA GLN A 144 13.04 6.83 -5.67
C GLN A 144 11.76 7.43 -6.28
N TRP A 145 10.61 7.32 -5.61
CA TRP A 145 9.35 7.88 -6.08
C TRP A 145 9.23 9.40 -5.89
N LYS A 146 10.03 9.98 -5.00
CA LYS A 146 10.04 11.43 -4.76
C LYS A 146 10.55 12.21 -5.98
N GLU A 147 11.48 11.64 -6.75
CA GLU A 147 11.95 12.19 -8.05
C GLU A 147 12.41 13.65 -7.95
N ASP A 148 13.20 13.97 -6.90
CA ASP A 148 13.64 15.34 -6.61
C ASP A 148 14.53 15.95 -7.71
N ASN A 149 15.31 15.11 -8.39
CA ASN A 149 16.26 15.53 -9.41
C ASN A 149 15.73 15.39 -10.84
N GLU A 150 14.43 15.08 -10.97
CA GLU A 150 13.79 14.88 -12.27
C GLU A 150 13.06 16.15 -12.73
N ASP A 151 12.95 16.34 -14.03
CA ASP A 151 12.09 17.33 -14.66
C ASP A 151 10.61 16.89 -14.62
N TYR A 152 9.70 17.67 -15.19
CA TYR A 152 8.26 17.33 -15.24
C TYR A 152 8.01 15.92 -15.79
N SER A 153 8.73 15.53 -16.84
CA SER A 153 8.51 14.22 -17.50
C SER A 153 8.87 13.06 -16.59
N GLY A 154 9.92 13.21 -15.79
CA GLY A 154 10.40 12.23 -14.83
C GLY A 154 9.62 12.21 -13.51
N GLN A 155 8.85 13.26 -13.18
CA GLN A 155 8.12 13.39 -11.90
C GLN A 155 6.75 12.70 -11.89
N GLY A 156 6.58 11.57 -12.55
CA GLY A 156 5.32 10.82 -12.61
C GLY A 156 4.88 10.27 -11.27
N HIS A 157 5.78 9.63 -10.55
CA HIS A 157 5.49 9.07 -9.22
C HIS A 157 5.24 10.17 -8.18
N ARG A 158 6.04 11.25 -8.23
CA ARG A 158 5.86 12.44 -7.38
C ARG A 158 4.46 13.04 -7.54
N ARG A 159 4.02 13.27 -8.80
CA ARG A 159 2.69 13.81 -9.08
C ARG A 159 1.57 12.89 -8.60
N ASN A 160 1.74 11.57 -8.68
CA ASN A 160 0.78 10.63 -8.12
C ASN A 160 0.69 10.79 -6.59
N MET A 161 1.82 10.77 -5.87
CA MET A 161 1.81 10.95 -4.42
C MET A 161 1.19 12.27 -3.99
N LEU A 162 1.33 13.34 -4.79
CA LEU A 162 0.76 14.67 -4.55
C LEU A 162 -0.62 14.89 -5.20
N GLY A 163 -1.24 13.86 -5.73
CA GLY A 163 -2.57 13.96 -6.35
C GLY A 163 -3.64 14.46 -5.38
N LYS A 164 -4.33 15.56 -5.74
CA LYS A 164 -5.39 16.19 -4.92
C LYS A 164 -6.63 15.31 -4.76
N ASN A 165 -6.87 14.44 -5.75
CA ASN A 165 -8.07 13.63 -5.80
C ASN A 165 -7.97 12.34 -4.98
N PHE A 166 -6.78 11.97 -4.50
CA PHE A 166 -6.62 10.75 -3.73
C PHE A 166 -6.87 10.99 -2.25
N THR A 167 -7.56 10.04 -1.62
CA THR A 167 -7.89 10.04 -0.19
C THR A 167 -7.44 8.76 0.51
N ARG A 168 -7.16 7.69 -0.26
CA ARG A 168 -6.75 6.38 0.24
C ARG A 168 -5.47 5.91 -0.42
N ILE A 169 -4.72 5.07 0.27
CA ILE A 169 -3.46 4.50 -0.20
C ILE A 169 -3.33 3.05 0.25
N GLY A 170 -2.86 2.19 -0.63
CA GLY A 170 -2.37 0.86 -0.32
C GLY A 170 -0.93 0.69 -0.78
N ILE A 171 -0.11 0.02 0.01
CA ILE A 171 1.31 -0.19 -0.25
C ILE A 171 1.68 -1.63 0.08
N ALA A 172 2.47 -2.25 -0.77
CA ALA A 172 3.05 -3.56 -0.51
C ALA A 172 4.36 -3.74 -1.27
N TYR A 173 5.12 -4.77 -0.88
CA TYR A 173 6.27 -5.21 -1.66
C TYR A 173 6.33 -6.74 -1.75
N ALA A 174 7.04 -7.23 -2.76
CA ALA A 174 7.40 -8.62 -2.93
C ALA A 174 8.93 -8.75 -2.90
N TYR A 175 9.40 -9.86 -2.34
CA TYR A 175 10.80 -10.25 -2.34
C TYR A 175 10.98 -11.58 -3.06
N ASP A 176 11.88 -11.62 -4.04
CA ASP A 176 12.33 -12.85 -4.70
C ASP A 176 13.85 -12.82 -4.88
N ALA A 177 14.53 -13.67 -4.12
CA ALA A 177 16.01 -13.76 -4.12
C ALA A 177 16.60 -14.09 -5.49
N ASN A 178 15.83 -14.76 -6.36
CA ASN A 178 16.25 -15.22 -7.68
C ASN A 178 15.97 -14.22 -8.80
N SER A 179 15.21 -13.16 -8.52
CA SER A 179 14.87 -12.13 -9.49
C SER A 179 15.97 -11.07 -9.61
N THR A 180 15.95 -10.30 -10.71
CA THR A 180 16.97 -9.28 -11.01
C THR A 180 17.11 -8.22 -9.92
N TYR A 181 15.98 -7.74 -9.40
CA TYR A 181 15.96 -6.61 -8.46
C TYR A 181 15.72 -7.02 -7.02
N LYS A 182 15.32 -8.27 -6.76
CA LYS A 182 14.98 -8.87 -5.47
C LYS A 182 13.76 -8.25 -4.77
N TYR A 183 13.67 -6.94 -4.68
CA TYR A 183 12.56 -6.20 -4.05
C TYR A 183 11.75 -5.45 -5.10
N TYR A 184 10.43 -5.58 -5.03
CA TYR A 184 9.48 -4.98 -5.96
C TYR A 184 8.34 -4.35 -5.18
N TRP A 185 8.14 -3.07 -5.34
CA TRP A 185 7.19 -2.27 -4.59
C TRP A 185 6.04 -1.79 -5.46
N ALA A 186 4.84 -1.81 -4.91
CA ALA A 186 3.68 -1.20 -5.52
C ALA A 186 2.95 -0.31 -4.50
N MET A 187 2.53 0.86 -4.96
CA MET A 187 1.67 1.79 -4.25
C MET A 187 0.45 2.03 -5.13
N ILE A 188 -0.75 1.86 -4.57
CA ILE A 188 -2.01 2.19 -5.21
C ILE A 188 -2.66 3.34 -4.45
N LEU A 189 -3.04 4.38 -5.17
CA LEU A 189 -3.70 5.57 -4.66
C LEU A 189 -5.11 5.61 -5.23
N ALA A 190 -6.13 5.90 -4.40
CA ALA A 190 -7.52 5.93 -4.84
C ALA A 190 -8.35 7.00 -4.13
N LYS A 191 -9.51 7.30 -4.74
CA LYS A 191 -10.60 8.08 -4.15
C LYS A 191 -11.88 7.27 -4.18
#